data_0a179892f68351c79a225d588f3adcf7
#
_entry.id   0a179892f68351c79a225d588f3adcf7
#
_cell.length_a   1.000
_cell.length_b   1.000
_cell.length_c   1.000
_cell.angle_alpha   90.00
_cell.angle_beta   90.00
_cell.angle_gamma   90.00
#
_symmetry.space_group_name_H-M   'P 1'
#
loop_
_entity.id
_entity.type
_entity.pdbx_description
1 polymer ?
#
loop_
_entity_poly.entity_id
_entity_poly.type
_entity_poly.pdbx_seq_one_letter_code
_entity_poly.pdbx_strand_id
1 'polypeptide(L)'
;MRQSEQIDGNGFRGNRQRMPAKAAIYFPCLMETFMEAQTYNYKVVRQFAVMTVVWGVVGMLVGVIAAAQLFLPSLNLSEIGPWFHFGRIRPLHTNAVIFAFGGCGLIGTSYYVVQRTCNARLFGGGLAAFTFWGWQAVILAAAISFPLGYTQGKEYAELEWPIDILIALVWVAYAVVFFGTIAKRKVKHIYVANWFYGGFILAVALLHIVNNLSLPVGLMKSYPIYAGAIDAMVQWWYGHNAVGFFLTAGFLGMMYYYVPKQAGRPVYSYRLSVVHFWALIFTYMWAGPHHLHYTALPDWTQSVGMVLSLILFAPSWGGMINGIMTLSGAWHKLRTDPILKFLIVSLSFYGMSTFEGPMMSIKTVNALSHYTDWTVGHVHAGALGWVGFVTIGSIYYMIPRLFGQKEMYSTKLIDAHFWIATIGVVLYIASMWIAGVMQGLMWREMNPDGTLTYSFVESVKESKLYYAIRFSGGLLYLSGMLIMAYNTYRTIANGKPVEAEIPAISEAQHH
;
A
#
# COMPACT_ATOMS: atom_id res chain seq x y z
N MET A 1 7.88 -23.93 -64.00
CA MET A 1 6.83 -23.95 -65.06
C MET A 1 6.08 -22.63 -64.89
N ARG A 2 6.43 -21.55 -65.66
CA ARG A 2 5.82 -21.14 -66.94
C ARG A 2 4.28 -21.07 -66.77
N GLN A 3 3.62 -19.94 -66.95
CA GLN A 3 3.52 -18.86 -67.98
C GLN A 3 2.75 -17.70 -67.34
N SER A 4 3.04 -16.40 -67.33
CA SER A 4 2.96 -15.42 -68.45
C SER A 4 1.62 -15.40 -69.21
N GLU A 5 0.82 -14.34 -69.02
CA GLU A 5 0.05 -13.72 -70.13
C GLU A 5 -0.17 -12.24 -69.87
N GLN A 6 0.35 -11.45 -70.82
CA GLN A 6 0.03 -10.07 -71.10
C GLN A 6 -1.26 -10.00 -71.90
N ILE A 7 -2.10 -9.01 -71.66
CA ILE A 7 -2.98 -8.44 -72.69
C ILE A 7 -3.03 -6.92 -72.58
N ASP A 8 -2.74 -6.32 -73.72
CA ASP A 8 -2.73 -4.88 -74.11
C ASP A 8 -4.17 -4.26 -74.15
N GLY A 9 -4.29 -2.98 -73.87
CA GLY A 9 -4.43 -2.01 -74.91
C GLY A 9 -5.74 -1.17 -74.93
N ASN A 10 -5.58 0.14 -75.07
CA ASN A 10 -6.51 1.23 -75.57
C ASN A 10 -7.28 1.96 -74.42
N GLY A 11 -7.03 3.21 -74.14
CA GLY A 11 -6.92 4.34 -75.12
C GLY A 11 -8.15 5.21 -74.94
N PHE A 12 -8.05 6.29 -74.09
CA PHE A 12 -8.92 7.46 -74.25
C PHE A 12 -8.12 8.75 -74.00
N ARG A 13 -7.91 9.51 -75.05
CA ARG A 13 -7.39 10.89 -75.03
C ARG A 13 -8.51 11.78 -74.55
N GLY A 14 -8.31 12.61 -73.57
CA GLY A 14 -9.22 13.70 -73.13
C GLY A 14 -8.46 14.89 -72.57
N ASN A 15 -8.26 15.87 -73.40
CA ASN A 15 -8.01 17.28 -73.17
C ASN A 15 -7.37 17.77 -71.86
N ARG A 16 -6.09 18.15 -71.97
CA ARG A 16 -5.47 19.11 -71.08
C ARG A 16 -5.85 20.54 -71.40
N GLN A 17 -6.75 21.13 -70.61
CA GLN A 17 -6.81 22.59 -70.50
C GLN A 17 -5.77 23.05 -69.45
N ARG A 18 -4.79 23.84 -69.94
CA ARG A 18 -3.81 24.55 -69.09
C ARG A 18 -4.54 25.70 -68.40
N MET A 19 -4.60 25.69 -67.07
CA MET A 19 -4.88 26.87 -66.27
C MET A 19 -3.57 27.56 -65.89
N PRO A 20 -3.56 28.91 -65.82
CA PRO A 20 -2.34 29.69 -65.67
C PRO A 20 -1.80 29.64 -64.24
N ALA A 21 -0.49 29.62 -64.14
CA ALA A 21 0.28 29.80 -62.91
C ALA A 21 -0.03 31.20 -62.31
N LYS A 22 -0.74 31.25 -61.20
CA LYS A 22 -0.76 32.42 -60.34
C LYS A 22 -0.58 32.01 -58.90
N ALA A 23 0.55 32.51 -58.35
CA ALA A 23 0.82 32.81 -56.96
C ALA A 23 0.60 31.65 -55.95
N ALA A 24 1.56 30.75 -55.86
CA ALA A 24 1.88 30.09 -54.60
C ALA A 24 2.46 31.16 -53.69
N ILE A 25 1.63 31.83 -52.90
CA ILE A 25 2.08 32.55 -51.72
C ILE A 25 2.51 31.49 -50.74
N TYR A 26 3.81 31.32 -50.58
CA TYR A 26 4.43 30.61 -49.49
C TYR A 26 3.95 31.22 -48.17
N PHE A 27 3.10 30.51 -47.45
CA PHE A 27 2.92 30.62 -46.00
C PHE A 27 3.66 29.46 -45.33
N PRO A 28 4.97 29.53 -45.17
CA PRO A 28 5.69 28.55 -44.34
C PRO A 28 5.96 29.18 -42.98
N CYS A 29 4.98 29.73 -42.29
CA CYS A 29 5.27 30.28 -40.96
C CYS A 29 4.01 30.57 -40.14
N LEU A 30 3.14 29.59 -39.94
CA LEU A 30 2.05 29.68 -38.95
C LEU A 30 1.51 28.30 -38.51
N MET A 31 2.30 27.25 -38.65
CA MET A 31 1.99 25.93 -38.05
C MET A 31 3.13 25.38 -37.18
N GLU A 32 4.04 26.19 -36.71
CA GLU A 32 4.64 26.01 -35.41
C GLU A 32 3.69 26.61 -34.36
N THR A 33 2.46 26.11 -34.33
CA THR A 33 1.66 26.20 -33.11
C THR A 33 2.51 25.47 -32.08
N PHE A 34 3.10 26.22 -31.16
CA PHE A 34 3.74 25.74 -29.94
C PHE A 34 2.90 24.60 -29.41
N MET A 35 3.26 23.37 -29.70
CA MET A 35 2.82 22.22 -28.89
C MET A 35 3.49 22.42 -27.57
N GLU A 36 2.80 23.13 -26.69
CA GLU A 36 3.19 23.29 -25.30
C GLU A 36 3.54 21.89 -24.77
N ALA A 37 4.79 21.67 -24.43
CA ALA A 37 5.27 20.36 -24.07
C ALA A 37 4.39 19.83 -22.93
N GLN A 38 3.66 18.75 -23.18
CA GLN A 38 2.77 18.17 -22.17
C GLN A 38 3.59 17.70 -20.99
N THR A 39 3.28 18.25 -19.81
CA THR A 39 3.94 17.88 -18.55
C THR A 39 3.12 16.90 -17.74
N TYR A 40 3.79 16.10 -16.89
CA TYR A 40 3.14 15.27 -15.89
C TYR A 40 2.43 16.15 -14.84
N ASN A 41 1.31 15.69 -14.30
CA ASN A 41 0.66 16.36 -13.18
C ASN A 41 1.37 15.96 -11.85
N TYR A 42 2.44 16.66 -11.53
CA TYR A 42 3.17 16.42 -10.28
C TYR A 42 2.63 17.21 -9.07
N LYS A 43 1.70 18.17 -9.28
CA LYS A 43 1.13 18.93 -8.16
C LYS A 43 0.45 18.00 -7.14
N VAL A 44 -0.47 17.16 -7.58
CA VAL A 44 -1.19 16.23 -6.70
C VAL A 44 -0.26 15.15 -6.14
N VAL A 45 0.74 14.72 -6.90
CA VAL A 45 1.76 13.76 -6.43
C VAL A 45 2.59 14.35 -5.28
N ARG A 46 3.02 15.62 -5.41
CA ARG A 46 3.72 16.34 -4.34
C ARG A 46 2.87 16.42 -3.07
N GLN A 47 1.60 16.75 -3.20
CA GLN A 47 0.68 16.84 -2.07
C GLN A 47 0.58 15.49 -1.32
N PHE A 48 0.34 14.40 -2.02
CA PHE A 48 0.31 13.06 -1.42
C PHE A 48 1.65 12.66 -0.81
N ALA A 49 2.78 12.94 -1.47
CA ALA A 49 4.10 12.60 -0.96
C ALA A 49 4.43 13.32 0.36
N VAL A 50 4.08 14.61 0.45
CA VAL A 50 4.24 15.39 1.70
C VAL A 50 3.32 14.83 2.79
N MET A 51 2.03 14.61 2.49
CA MET A 51 1.08 14.09 3.48
C MET A 51 1.41 12.66 3.92
N THR A 52 2.05 11.85 3.08
CA THR A 52 2.60 10.55 3.50
C THR A 52 3.58 10.72 4.67
N VAL A 53 4.49 11.68 4.58
CA VAL A 53 5.46 11.93 5.67
C VAL A 53 4.76 12.47 6.91
N VAL A 54 3.83 13.42 6.75
CA VAL A 54 3.06 14.00 7.87
C VAL A 54 2.26 12.92 8.60
N TRP A 55 1.46 12.14 7.87
CA TRP A 55 0.65 11.07 8.48
C TRP A 55 1.50 9.91 9.00
N GLY A 56 2.69 9.69 8.42
CA GLY A 56 3.65 8.73 8.95
C GLY A 56 4.11 9.12 10.36
N VAL A 57 4.47 10.38 10.57
CA VAL A 57 4.84 10.87 11.91
C VAL A 57 3.64 10.80 12.87
N VAL A 58 2.47 11.29 12.46
CA VAL A 58 1.26 11.31 13.31
C VAL A 58 0.80 9.88 13.65
N GLY A 59 0.70 9.00 12.66
CA GLY A 59 0.26 7.62 12.89
C GLY A 59 1.21 6.83 13.79
N MET A 60 2.53 7.01 13.62
CA MET A 60 3.52 6.35 14.49
C MET A 60 3.49 6.95 15.91
N LEU A 61 3.27 8.27 16.06
CA LEU A 61 3.12 8.89 17.37
C LEU A 61 1.91 8.32 18.12
N VAL A 62 0.76 8.19 17.47
CA VAL A 62 -0.44 7.59 18.08
C VAL A 62 -0.16 6.13 18.48
N GLY A 63 0.60 5.39 17.68
CA GLY A 63 1.02 4.02 18.00
C GLY A 63 1.94 3.94 19.22
N VAL A 64 2.87 4.88 19.35
CA VAL A 64 3.75 4.97 20.54
C VAL A 64 2.92 5.29 21.79
N ILE A 65 1.91 6.17 21.69
CA ILE A 65 0.97 6.45 22.79
C ILE A 65 0.21 5.18 23.19
N ALA A 66 -0.33 4.44 22.22
CA ALA A 66 -1.03 3.17 22.48
C ALA A 66 -0.11 2.13 23.15
N ALA A 67 1.14 2.02 22.68
CA ALA A 67 2.13 1.13 23.29
C ALA A 67 2.49 1.56 24.72
N ALA A 68 2.61 2.88 24.97
CA ALA A 68 2.84 3.44 26.29
C ALA A 68 1.68 3.11 27.25
N GLN A 69 0.45 3.18 26.82
CA GLN A 69 -0.76 2.85 27.61
C GLN A 69 -0.79 1.39 28.07
N LEU A 70 -0.27 0.47 27.25
CA LEU A 70 -0.14 -0.94 27.64
C LEU A 70 0.95 -1.17 28.70
N PHE A 71 2.05 -0.45 28.59
CA PHE A 71 3.17 -0.54 29.54
C PHE A 71 2.89 0.22 30.85
N LEU A 72 2.27 1.40 30.74
CA LEU A 72 1.89 2.29 31.83
C LEU A 72 0.38 2.59 31.77
N PRO A 73 -0.48 1.76 32.37
CA PRO A 73 -1.94 1.93 32.29
C PRO A 73 -2.49 3.27 32.77
N SER A 74 -1.77 3.98 33.65
CA SER A 74 -2.11 5.34 34.08
C SER A 74 -2.18 6.35 32.93
N LEU A 75 -1.49 6.10 31.81
CA LEU A 75 -1.54 6.93 30.62
C LEU A 75 -2.86 6.81 29.82
N ASN A 76 -3.80 5.97 30.27
CA ASN A 76 -5.17 5.99 29.73
C ASN A 76 -5.92 7.27 30.16
N LEU A 77 -5.43 8.02 31.13
CA LEU A 77 -5.96 9.32 31.57
C LEU A 77 -7.48 9.29 31.81
N SER A 78 -7.96 8.27 32.48
CA SER A 78 -9.41 8.01 32.70
C SER A 78 -10.12 9.18 33.37
N GLU A 79 -9.40 10.02 34.11
CA GLU A 79 -9.91 11.18 34.81
C GLU A 79 -10.36 12.31 33.88
N ILE A 80 -9.74 12.44 32.68
CA ILE A 80 -10.10 13.47 31.70
C ILE A 80 -11.17 13.01 30.69
N GLY A 81 -11.57 11.75 30.74
CA GLY A 81 -12.62 11.18 29.91
C GLY A 81 -12.17 10.05 28.98
N PRO A 82 -13.11 9.40 28.29
CA PRO A 82 -12.85 8.19 27.52
C PRO A 82 -12.09 8.40 26.21
N TRP A 83 -11.88 9.66 25.78
CA TRP A 83 -11.30 9.98 24.46
C TRP A 83 -9.88 9.46 24.28
N PHE A 84 -9.13 9.35 25.38
CA PHE A 84 -7.74 8.90 25.41
C PHE A 84 -7.58 7.42 25.79
N HIS A 85 -8.66 6.70 26.07
CA HIS A 85 -8.57 5.28 26.41
C HIS A 85 -7.97 4.47 25.25
N PHE A 86 -7.20 3.46 25.58
CA PHE A 86 -6.56 2.55 24.61
C PHE A 86 -7.56 2.03 23.56
N GLY A 87 -8.79 1.65 23.98
CA GLY A 87 -9.83 1.15 23.08
C GLY A 87 -10.27 2.16 22.01
N ARG A 88 -10.00 3.48 22.17
CA ARG A 88 -10.24 4.52 21.15
C ARG A 88 -8.98 4.94 20.41
N ILE A 89 -7.85 4.93 21.10
CA ILE A 89 -6.54 5.28 20.52
C ILE A 89 -6.05 4.15 19.59
N ARG A 90 -6.31 2.88 19.92
CA ARG A 90 -5.88 1.74 19.09
C ARG A 90 -6.49 1.74 17.68
N PRO A 91 -7.82 1.84 17.47
CA PRO A 91 -8.38 1.94 16.13
C PRO A 91 -7.96 3.22 15.40
N LEU A 92 -7.79 4.35 16.13
CA LEU A 92 -7.23 5.58 15.56
C LEU A 92 -5.82 5.34 15.01
N HIS A 93 -4.94 4.67 15.77
CA HIS A 93 -3.60 4.30 15.31
C HIS A 93 -3.66 3.43 14.05
N THR A 94 -4.44 2.37 14.09
CA THR A 94 -4.56 1.41 12.98
C THR A 94 -4.99 2.10 11.69
N ASN A 95 -6.03 2.93 11.75
CA ASN A 95 -6.52 3.68 10.59
C ASN A 95 -5.54 4.76 10.13
N ALA A 96 -4.84 5.42 11.05
CA ALA A 96 -3.84 6.44 10.70
C ALA A 96 -2.63 5.83 9.95
N VAL A 97 -2.13 4.68 10.37
CA VAL A 97 -0.98 4.06 9.69
C VAL A 97 -1.37 3.35 8.40
N ILE A 98 -2.52 2.69 8.34
CA ILE A 98 -2.96 1.98 7.13
C ILE A 98 -3.46 2.98 6.09
N PHE A 99 -4.45 3.79 6.43
CA PHE A 99 -5.17 4.59 5.44
C PHE A 99 -4.64 6.02 5.29
N ALA A 100 -4.15 6.66 6.37
CA ALA A 100 -3.58 7.98 6.21
C ALA A 100 -2.14 7.90 5.69
N PHE A 101 -1.21 7.22 6.37
CA PHE A 101 0.16 7.04 5.91
C PHE A 101 0.24 6.16 4.66
N GLY A 102 -0.21 4.92 4.76
CA GLY A 102 -0.17 3.94 3.67
C GLY A 102 -1.02 4.36 2.48
N GLY A 103 -2.25 4.86 2.71
CA GLY A 103 -3.15 5.31 1.66
C GLY A 103 -2.62 6.52 0.89
N CYS A 104 -2.08 7.53 1.57
CA CYS A 104 -1.41 8.65 0.90
C CYS A 104 -0.20 8.18 0.08
N GLY A 105 0.60 7.25 0.64
CA GLY A 105 1.71 6.63 -0.06
C GLY A 105 1.28 5.89 -1.32
N LEU A 106 0.25 5.05 -1.23
CA LEU A 106 -0.28 4.27 -2.35
C LEU A 106 -0.84 5.16 -3.46
N ILE A 107 -1.72 6.11 -3.13
CA ILE A 107 -2.33 6.99 -4.13
C ILE A 107 -1.25 7.88 -4.78
N GLY A 108 -0.36 8.47 -3.98
CA GLY A 108 0.71 9.33 -4.49
C GLY A 108 1.69 8.60 -5.41
N THR A 109 2.14 7.42 -5.02
CA THR A 109 3.06 6.60 -5.83
C THR A 109 2.39 6.03 -7.06
N SER A 110 1.12 5.58 -6.97
CA SER A 110 0.38 5.10 -8.14
C SER A 110 0.18 6.19 -9.18
N TYR A 111 -0.15 7.42 -8.76
CA TYR A 111 -0.25 8.57 -9.67
C TYR A 111 1.10 8.94 -10.30
N TYR A 112 2.19 8.83 -9.56
CA TYR A 112 3.52 9.02 -10.11
C TYR A 112 3.87 7.93 -11.13
N VAL A 113 3.65 6.67 -10.79
CA VAL A 113 4.04 5.51 -11.59
C VAL A 113 3.20 5.40 -12.86
N VAL A 114 1.87 5.53 -12.76
CA VAL A 114 0.99 5.38 -13.93
C VAL A 114 1.27 6.42 -15.00
N GLN A 115 1.52 7.68 -14.63
CA GLN A 115 1.88 8.72 -15.59
C GLN A 115 3.16 8.36 -16.35
N ARG A 116 4.19 7.95 -15.61
CA ARG A 116 5.52 7.69 -16.19
C ARG A 116 5.59 6.41 -17.01
N THR A 117 4.87 5.39 -16.62
CA THR A 117 4.82 4.10 -17.34
C THR A 117 3.87 4.14 -18.53
N CYS A 118 2.92 5.05 -18.54
CA CYS A 118 1.98 5.28 -19.66
C CYS A 118 2.43 6.41 -20.59
N ASN A 119 3.47 7.17 -20.26
CA ASN A 119 3.87 8.40 -20.94
C ASN A 119 2.66 9.35 -21.17
N ALA A 120 1.83 9.51 -20.13
CA ALA A 120 0.60 10.29 -20.21
C ALA A 120 0.40 11.13 -18.95
N ARG A 121 -0.18 12.32 -19.10
CA ARG A 121 -0.61 13.14 -17.96
C ARG A 121 -1.80 12.48 -17.27
N LEU A 122 -1.95 12.67 -15.96
CA LEU A 122 -3.11 12.16 -15.21
C LEU A 122 -4.42 12.61 -15.87
N PHE A 123 -5.33 11.65 -16.02
CA PHE A 123 -6.68 11.91 -16.48
C PHE A 123 -7.43 12.75 -15.44
N GLY A 124 -8.20 13.75 -15.89
CA GLY A 124 -9.08 14.52 -15.02
C GLY A 124 -8.36 15.22 -13.86
N GLY A 125 -7.51 16.20 -14.14
CA GLY A 125 -6.72 16.90 -13.11
C GLY A 125 -7.53 17.46 -11.95
N GLY A 126 -8.76 17.94 -12.18
CA GLY A 126 -9.71 18.35 -11.13
C GLY A 126 -10.17 17.19 -10.27
N LEU A 127 -10.42 16.02 -10.88
CA LEU A 127 -10.80 14.81 -10.18
C LEU A 127 -9.64 14.25 -9.33
N ALA A 128 -8.41 14.36 -9.84
CA ALA A 128 -7.22 14.01 -9.06
C ALA A 128 -7.03 14.92 -7.82
N ALA A 129 -7.34 16.21 -7.96
CA ALA A 129 -7.35 17.14 -6.83
C ALA A 129 -8.49 16.80 -5.84
N PHE A 130 -9.67 16.44 -6.32
CA PHE A 130 -10.77 15.96 -5.48
C PHE A 130 -10.36 14.69 -4.69
N THR A 131 -9.68 13.74 -5.35
CA THR A 131 -9.16 12.53 -4.67
C THR A 131 -8.25 12.92 -3.50
N PHE A 132 -7.36 13.90 -3.68
CA PHE A 132 -6.47 14.34 -2.61
C PHE A 132 -7.24 14.95 -1.44
N TRP A 133 -8.05 15.97 -1.69
CA TRP A 133 -8.76 16.67 -0.63
C TRP A 133 -9.83 15.82 0.04
N GLY A 134 -10.55 15.01 -0.74
CA GLY A 134 -11.53 14.06 -0.21
C GLY A 134 -10.89 13.01 0.69
N TRP A 135 -9.70 12.50 0.32
CA TRP A 135 -8.97 11.56 1.16
C TRP A 135 -8.50 12.22 2.47
N GLN A 136 -8.02 13.47 2.43
CA GLN A 136 -7.68 14.21 3.66
C GLN A 136 -8.93 14.46 4.52
N ALA A 137 -10.08 14.75 3.94
CA ALA A 137 -11.34 14.92 4.66
C ALA A 137 -11.78 13.62 5.37
N VAL A 138 -11.66 12.47 4.72
CA VAL A 138 -11.89 11.15 5.32
C VAL A 138 -10.98 10.92 6.52
N ILE A 139 -9.68 11.19 6.38
CA ILE A 139 -8.71 11.02 7.47
C ILE A 139 -9.06 11.90 8.68
N LEU A 140 -9.43 13.17 8.45
CA LEU A 140 -9.83 14.08 9.52
C LEU A 140 -11.14 13.64 10.17
N ALA A 141 -12.12 13.18 9.40
CA ALA A 141 -13.38 12.65 9.92
C ALA A 141 -13.13 11.41 10.82
N ALA A 142 -12.24 10.51 10.40
CA ALA A 142 -11.82 9.37 11.21
C ALA A 142 -11.11 9.81 12.51
N ALA A 143 -10.19 10.78 12.41
CA ALA A 143 -9.45 11.31 13.56
C ALA A 143 -10.37 11.96 14.61
N ILE A 144 -11.53 12.45 14.21
CA ILE A 144 -12.53 13.03 15.11
C ILE A 144 -13.48 11.93 15.64
N SER A 145 -13.96 11.03 14.78
CA SER A 145 -14.99 10.05 15.13
C SER A 145 -14.51 9.01 16.14
N PHE A 146 -13.27 8.51 16.01
CA PHE A 146 -12.73 7.48 16.91
C PHE A 146 -12.61 7.95 18.37
N PRO A 147 -11.95 9.08 18.69
CA PRO A 147 -11.94 9.57 20.07
C PRO A 147 -13.32 9.85 20.64
N LEU A 148 -14.27 10.31 19.82
CA LEU A 148 -15.64 10.53 20.24
C LEU A 148 -16.44 9.22 20.44
N GLY A 149 -15.92 8.08 19.97
CA GLY A 149 -16.53 6.78 20.10
C GLY A 149 -17.59 6.46 19.04
N TYR A 150 -17.63 7.22 17.93
CA TYR A 150 -18.45 6.89 16.77
C TYR A 150 -17.70 5.88 15.90
N THR A 151 -17.97 4.61 16.16
CA THR A 151 -17.22 3.51 15.54
C THR A 151 -18.06 2.24 15.51
N GLN A 152 -17.78 1.38 14.52
CA GLN A 152 -18.31 0.02 14.42
C GLN A 152 -17.31 -1.00 14.95
N GLY A 153 -17.75 -2.27 15.10
CA GLY A 153 -16.90 -3.36 15.57
C GLY A 153 -16.15 -4.12 14.46
N LYS A 154 -16.10 -3.60 13.23
CA LYS A 154 -15.45 -4.26 12.09
C LYS A 154 -13.99 -3.83 11.99
N GLU A 155 -13.06 -4.76 12.10
CA GLU A 155 -11.62 -4.50 12.00
C GLU A 155 -11.25 -3.90 10.63
N TYR A 156 -10.49 -2.80 10.61
CA TYR A 156 -10.13 -1.99 9.44
C TYR A 156 -11.31 -1.34 8.71
N ALA A 157 -12.50 -1.37 9.28
CA ALA A 157 -13.73 -0.78 8.73
C ALA A 157 -14.62 -0.25 9.85
N GLU A 158 -13.99 0.38 10.84
CA GLU A 158 -14.64 0.84 12.05
C GLU A 158 -15.45 2.13 11.86
N LEU A 159 -15.37 2.79 10.69
CA LEU A 159 -16.05 4.05 10.42
C LEU A 159 -17.55 3.85 10.21
N GLU A 160 -18.33 4.89 10.50
CA GLU A 160 -19.79 4.88 10.32
C GLU A 160 -20.18 5.29 8.90
N TRP A 161 -21.37 4.86 8.48
CA TRP A 161 -21.91 4.92 7.14
C TRP A 161 -21.73 6.24 6.36
N PRO A 162 -21.81 7.47 6.98
CA PRO A 162 -21.62 8.69 6.19
C PRO A 162 -20.17 8.83 5.69
N ILE A 163 -19.20 8.38 6.51
CA ILE A 163 -17.78 8.41 6.15
C ILE A 163 -17.50 7.30 5.14
N ASP A 164 -18.13 6.12 5.26
CA ASP A 164 -18.01 5.04 4.29
C ASP A 164 -18.47 5.44 2.88
N ILE A 165 -19.58 6.21 2.80
CA ILE A 165 -20.04 6.77 1.52
C ILE A 165 -19.00 7.75 0.96
N LEU A 166 -18.43 8.62 1.78
CA LEU A 166 -17.38 9.54 1.32
C LEU A 166 -16.15 8.78 0.83
N ILE A 167 -15.73 7.71 1.53
CA ILE A 167 -14.66 6.83 1.09
C ILE A 167 -14.97 6.25 -0.28
N ALA A 168 -16.17 5.71 -0.48
CA ALA A 168 -16.58 5.13 -1.75
C ALA A 168 -16.52 6.16 -2.90
N LEU A 169 -16.99 7.39 -2.69
CA LEU A 169 -16.96 8.46 -3.70
C LEU A 169 -15.52 8.85 -4.06
N VAL A 170 -14.66 9.03 -3.07
CA VAL A 170 -13.23 9.34 -3.28
C VAL A 170 -12.52 8.19 -3.98
N TRP A 171 -12.84 6.94 -3.63
CA TRP A 171 -12.24 5.76 -4.24
C TRP A 171 -12.64 5.59 -5.70
N VAL A 172 -13.91 5.83 -6.04
CA VAL A 172 -14.37 5.84 -7.44
C VAL A 172 -13.64 6.93 -8.23
N ALA A 173 -13.51 8.13 -7.67
CA ALA A 173 -12.74 9.21 -8.31
C ALA A 173 -11.28 8.79 -8.55
N TYR A 174 -10.63 8.16 -7.57
CA TYR A 174 -9.29 7.60 -7.70
C TYR A 174 -9.20 6.56 -8.82
N ALA A 175 -10.14 5.63 -8.88
CA ALA A 175 -10.21 4.60 -9.91
C ALA A 175 -10.36 5.24 -11.32
N VAL A 176 -11.24 6.21 -11.49
CA VAL A 176 -11.44 6.92 -12.76
C VAL A 176 -10.17 7.63 -13.22
N VAL A 177 -9.47 8.31 -12.31
CA VAL A 177 -8.20 8.98 -12.64
C VAL A 177 -7.13 7.96 -13.06
N PHE A 178 -6.98 6.88 -12.31
CA PHE A 178 -5.96 5.86 -12.57
C PHE A 178 -6.22 5.12 -13.90
N PHE A 179 -7.40 4.54 -14.07
CA PHE A 179 -7.75 3.79 -15.28
C PHE A 179 -7.92 4.70 -16.50
N GLY A 180 -8.43 5.93 -16.32
CA GLY A 180 -8.48 6.93 -17.37
C GLY A 180 -7.08 7.32 -17.87
N THR A 181 -6.07 7.34 -16.99
CA THR A 181 -4.67 7.55 -17.37
C THR A 181 -4.13 6.36 -18.17
N ILE A 182 -4.44 5.12 -17.77
CA ILE A 182 -4.08 3.90 -18.51
C ILE A 182 -4.74 3.90 -19.89
N ALA A 183 -6.02 4.30 -19.99
CA ALA A 183 -6.72 4.38 -21.27
C ALA A 183 -6.07 5.39 -22.24
N LYS A 184 -5.46 6.46 -21.71
CA LYS A 184 -4.71 7.48 -22.48
C LYS A 184 -3.23 7.18 -22.67
N ARG A 185 -2.77 5.97 -22.33
CA ARG A 185 -1.37 5.60 -22.47
C ARG A 185 -0.88 5.72 -23.90
N LYS A 186 0.35 6.18 -24.06
CA LYS A 186 1.04 6.30 -25.34
C LYS A 186 1.97 5.13 -25.64
N VAL A 187 1.97 4.08 -24.80
CA VAL A 187 2.74 2.85 -24.96
C VAL A 187 1.78 1.66 -25.15
N LYS A 188 2.20 0.63 -25.90
CA LYS A 188 1.34 -0.53 -26.19
C LYS A 188 1.04 -1.39 -24.97
N HIS A 189 2.06 -1.65 -24.15
CA HIS A 189 1.96 -2.54 -22.98
C HIS A 189 1.55 -1.78 -21.71
N ILE A 190 0.98 -2.50 -20.76
CA ILE A 190 0.73 -2.04 -19.39
C ILE A 190 1.79 -2.70 -18.51
N TYR A 191 2.64 -1.89 -17.88
CA TYR A 191 3.72 -2.40 -17.01
C TYR A 191 3.17 -3.06 -15.76
N VAL A 192 3.83 -4.13 -15.28
CA VAL A 192 3.34 -4.97 -14.17
C VAL A 192 3.01 -4.19 -12.88
N ALA A 193 3.71 -3.11 -12.58
CA ALA A 193 3.37 -2.26 -11.44
C ALA A 193 1.92 -1.74 -11.52
N ASN A 194 1.46 -1.36 -12.72
CA ASN A 194 0.09 -0.91 -12.93
C ASN A 194 -0.94 -2.05 -12.81
N TRP A 195 -0.56 -3.30 -13.04
CA TRP A 195 -1.45 -4.44 -12.78
C TRP A 195 -1.74 -4.57 -11.29
N PHE A 196 -0.68 -4.50 -10.46
CA PHE A 196 -0.81 -4.55 -9.01
C PHE A 196 -1.62 -3.38 -8.45
N TYR A 197 -1.37 -2.14 -8.91
CA TYR A 197 -2.18 -0.99 -8.53
C TYR A 197 -3.63 -1.12 -9.01
N GLY A 198 -3.87 -1.57 -10.24
CA GLY A 198 -5.22 -1.78 -10.77
C GLY A 198 -5.98 -2.85 -10.01
N GLY A 199 -5.35 -3.99 -9.72
CA GLY A 199 -5.93 -5.06 -8.92
C GLY A 199 -6.28 -4.60 -7.50
N PHE A 200 -5.39 -3.85 -6.86
CA PHE A 200 -5.63 -3.20 -5.57
C PHE A 200 -6.84 -2.26 -5.61
N ILE A 201 -6.92 -1.36 -6.59
CA ILE A 201 -8.00 -0.37 -6.68
C ILE A 201 -9.36 -1.06 -6.84
N LEU A 202 -9.46 -2.05 -7.71
CA LEU A 202 -10.71 -2.76 -7.98
C LEU A 202 -11.14 -3.64 -6.79
N ALA A 203 -10.20 -4.39 -6.23
CA ALA A 203 -10.51 -5.27 -5.10
C ALA A 203 -10.96 -4.47 -3.87
N VAL A 204 -10.25 -3.40 -3.50
CA VAL A 204 -10.61 -2.58 -2.34
C VAL A 204 -11.96 -1.88 -2.52
N ALA A 205 -12.31 -1.44 -3.73
CA ALA A 205 -13.64 -0.90 -4.01
C ALA A 205 -14.75 -1.92 -3.66
N LEU A 206 -14.61 -3.15 -4.17
CA LEU A 206 -15.57 -4.22 -3.92
C LEU A 206 -15.63 -4.60 -2.43
N LEU A 207 -14.47 -4.77 -1.82
CA LEU A 207 -14.33 -5.14 -0.41
C LEU A 207 -15.01 -4.10 0.51
N HIS A 208 -14.72 -2.82 0.28
CA HIS A 208 -15.29 -1.72 1.09
C HIS A 208 -16.80 -1.67 0.97
N ILE A 209 -17.34 -1.70 -0.25
CA ILE A 209 -18.79 -1.63 -0.47
C ILE A 209 -19.50 -2.82 0.18
N VAL A 210 -19.05 -4.04 -0.07
CA VAL A 210 -19.73 -5.24 0.43
C VAL A 210 -19.65 -5.33 1.97
N ASN A 211 -18.49 -5.08 2.55
CA ASN A 211 -18.32 -5.20 4.00
C ASN A 211 -19.11 -4.15 4.79
N ASN A 212 -19.25 -2.93 4.24
CA ASN A 212 -19.84 -1.79 4.94
C ASN A 212 -21.32 -1.60 4.61
N LEU A 213 -21.97 -2.57 3.93
CA LEU A 213 -23.42 -2.56 3.77
C LEU A 213 -24.10 -2.58 5.13
N SER A 214 -24.85 -1.53 5.44
CA SER A 214 -25.46 -1.32 6.76
C SER A 214 -26.81 -0.63 6.65
N LEU A 215 -27.62 -0.76 7.71
CA LEU A 215 -28.88 -0.08 7.90
C LEU A 215 -28.68 1.10 8.85
N PRO A 216 -28.72 2.34 8.36
CA PRO A 216 -28.63 3.53 9.21
C PRO A 216 -29.80 3.63 10.16
N VAL A 217 -29.52 3.88 11.45
CA VAL A 217 -30.52 4.15 12.48
C VAL A 217 -30.33 5.53 13.11
N GLY A 218 -29.27 6.22 12.77
CA GLY A 218 -28.95 7.59 13.14
C GLY A 218 -27.79 8.12 12.30
N LEU A 219 -27.48 9.41 12.43
CA LEU A 219 -26.43 10.05 11.62
C LEU A 219 -25.06 9.37 11.74
N MET A 220 -24.70 8.96 12.96
CA MET A 220 -23.42 8.30 13.26
C MET A 220 -23.66 6.95 13.95
N LYS A 221 -24.68 6.22 13.48
CA LYS A 221 -24.99 4.87 13.96
C LYS A 221 -25.69 4.06 12.89
N SER A 222 -25.17 2.87 12.65
CA SER A 222 -25.76 1.86 11.76
C SER A 222 -25.56 0.45 12.30
N TYR A 223 -26.24 -0.50 11.69
CA TYR A 223 -26.07 -1.93 11.95
C TYR A 223 -25.77 -2.67 10.64
N PRO A 224 -24.88 -3.69 10.66
CA PRO A 224 -24.62 -4.52 9.48
C PRO A 224 -25.88 -5.17 8.95
N ILE A 225 -25.98 -5.35 7.64
CA ILE A 225 -27.08 -6.14 7.02
C ILE A 225 -26.90 -7.64 7.20
N TYR A 226 -25.68 -8.09 7.47
CA TYR A 226 -25.34 -9.47 7.75
C TYR A 226 -25.49 -9.77 9.24
N ALA A 227 -25.75 -11.03 9.59
CA ALA A 227 -25.95 -11.44 10.98
C ALA A 227 -25.08 -12.63 11.37
N GLY A 228 -24.67 -12.68 12.64
CA GLY A 228 -23.97 -13.79 13.27
C GLY A 228 -22.69 -14.21 12.55
N ALA A 229 -22.50 -15.50 12.34
CA ALA A 229 -21.30 -16.06 11.71
C ALA A 229 -21.10 -15.55 10.27
N ILE A 230 -22.17 -15.20 9.56
CA ILE A 230 -22.08 -14.64 8.19
C ILE A 230 -21.49 -13.23 8.22
N ASP A 231 -21.86 -12.39 9.19
CA ASP A 231 -21.25 -11.08 9.35
C ASP A 231 -19.74 -11.20 9.65
N ALA A 232 -19.36 -12.11 10.53
CA ALA A 232 -17.94 -12.41 10.79
C ALA A 232 -17.20 -12.90 9.55
N MET A 233 -17.82 -13.72 8.70
CA MET A 233 -17.24 -14.22 7.46
C MET A 233 -17.04 -13.09 6.44
N VAL A 234 -18.04 -12.22 6.26
CA VAL A 234 -17.92 -11.05 5.37
C VAL A 234 -16.87 -10.08 5.89
N GLN A 235 -16.85 -9.83 7.20
CA GLN A 235 -15.85 -8.98 7.83
C GLN A 235 -14.42 -9.52 7.61
N TRP A 236 -14.19 -10.82 7.74
CA TRP A 236 -12.85 -11.39 7.54
C TRP A 236 -12.51 -11.70 6.09
N TRP A 237 -13.51 -11.86 5.21
CA TRP A 237 -13.27 -11.74 3.78
C TRP A 237 -12.73 -10.33 3.44
N TYR A 238 -13.32 -9.26 4.01
CA TYR A 238 -12.79 -7.92 3.91
C TYR A 238 -11.44 -7.78 4.62
N GLY A 239 -11.33 -8.13 5.89
CA GLY A 239 -10.14 -7.87 6.72
C GLY A 239 -8.89 -8.55 6.19
N HIS A 240 -8.98 -9.84 5.79
CA HIS A 240 -7.87 -10.54 5.15
C HIS A 240 -7.50 -9.94 3.79
N ASN A 241 -8.50 -9.60 2.98
CA ASN A 241 -8.26 -9.02 1.66
C ASN A 241 -7.83 -7.54 1.74
N ALA A 242 -8.15 -6.81 2.80
CA ALA A 242 -7.56 -5.51 3.08
C ALA A 242 -6.04 -5.63 3.25
N VAL A 243 -5.54 -6.61 3.99
CA VAL A 243 -4.08 -6.85 4.06
C VAL A 243 -3.54 -7.43 2.74
N GLY A 244 -4.30 -8.26 2.03
CA GLY A 244 -3.90 -8.85 0.75
C GLY A 244 -3.84 -7.85 -0.41
N PHE A 245 -4.82 -6.97 -0.53
CA PHE A 245 -4.89 -6.02 -1.65
C PHE A 245 -4.41 -4.62 -1.28
N PHE A 246 -4.82 -4.07 -0.14
CA PHE A 246 -4.33 -2.76 0.27
C PHE A 246 -2.87 -2.84 0.74
N LEU A 247 -2.55 -3.67 1.74
CA LEU A 247 -1.20 -3.72 2.32
C LEU A 247 -0.20 -4.61 1.56
N THR A 248 -0.64 -5.40 0.59
CA THR A 248 0.28 -6.25 -0.20
C THR A 248 0.25 -5.87 -1.68
N ALA A 249 -0.84 -6.08 -2.42
CA ALA A 249 -0.84 -5.85 -3.87
C ALA A 249 -0.50 -4.40 -4.25
N GLY A 250 -1.07 -3.40 -3.57
CA GLY A 250 -0.75 -2.00 -3.80
C GLY A 250 0.74 -1.69 -3.62
N PHE A 251 1.35 -2.19 -2.55
CA PHE A 251 2.78 -1.98 -2.26
C PHE A 251 3.70 -2.81 -3.15
N LEU A 252 3.25 -3.92 -3.70
CA LEU A 252 3.96 -4.62 -4.77
C LEU A 252 4.02 -3.78 -6.05
N GLY A 253 3.03 -2.95 -6.32
CA GLY A 253 3.12 -1.92 -7.36
C GLY A 253 4.29 -0.97 -7.14
N MET A 254 4.54 -0.53 -5.88
CA MET A 254 5.75 0.25 -5.55
C MET A 254 7.02 -0.56 -5.79
N MET A 255 7.09 -1.77 -5.28
CA MET A 255 8.25 -2.65 -5.42
C MET A 255 8.65 -2.81 -6.89
N TYR A 256 7.72 -3.18 -7.76
CA TYR A 256 8.00 -3.40 -9.18
C TYR A 256 8.45 -2.14 -9.94
N TYR A 257 8.22 -0.95 -9.40
CA TYR A 257 8.71 0.29 -10.00
C TYR A 257 9.98 0.80 -9.33
N TYR A 258 10.00 0.97 -8.00
CA TYR A 258 11.07 1.68 -7.32
C TYR A 258 12.33 0.83 -7.13
N VAL A 259 12.21 -0.48 -6.91
CA VAL A 259 13.39 -1.36 -6.80
C VAL A 259 14.21 -1.39 -8.09
N PRO A 260 13.62 -1.66 -9.26
CA PRO A 260 14.36 -1.61 -10.52
C PRO A 260 14.94 -0.22 -10.83
N LYS A 261 14.18 0.85 -10.55
CA LYS A 261 14.62 2.23 -10.81
C LYS A 261 15.79 2.64 -9.92
N GLN A 262 15.75 2.33 -8.63
CA GLN A 262 16.85 2.65 -7.70
C GLN A 262 18.06 1.76 -7.93
N ALA A 263 17.86 0.48 -8.22
CA ALA A 263 18.94 -0.43 -8.58
C ALA A 263 19.61 -0.10 -9.93
N GLY A 264 18.89 0.62 -10.82
CA GLY A 264 19.32 0.86 -12.20
C GLY A 264 19.39 -0.44 -13.02
N ARG A 265 18.45 -1.36 -12.78
CA ARG A 265 18.40 -2.68 -13.42
C ARG A 265 16.96 -3.05 -13.77
N PRO A 266 16.74 -3.86 -14.83
CA PRO A 266 15.40 -4.39 -15.10
C PRO A 266 14.99 -5.37 -13.99
N VAL A 267 13.68 -5.60 -13.85
CA VAL A 267 13.14 -6.68 -13.01
C VAL A 267 13.82 -8.01 -13.41
N TYR A 268 14.21 -8.79 -12.41
CA TYR A 268 14.96 -10.05 -12.63
C TYR A 268 14.23 -11.00 -13.60
N SER A 269 12.95 -11.22 -13.40
CA SER A 269 12.13 -12.06 -14.27
C SER A 269 10.75 -11.47 -14.48
N TYR A 270 10.47 -10.99 -15.70
CA TYR A 270 9.13 -10.50 -16.03
C TYR A 270 8.09 -11.63 -16.08
N ARG A 271 8.50 -12.84 -16.52
CA ARG A 271 7.62 -14.04 -16.49
C ARG A 271 7.21 -14.39 -15.06
N LEU A 272 8.14 -14.33 -14.12
CA LEU A 272 7.83 -14.55 -12.70
C LEU A 272 6.89 -13.48 -12.16
N SER A 273 6.97 -12.23 -12.63
CA SER A 273 6.02 -11.17 -12.29
C SER A 273 4.58 -11.51 -12.71
N VAL A 274 4.41 -12.11 -13.89
CA VAL A 274 3.09 -12.53 -14.39
C VAL A 274 2.51 -13.63 -13.49
N VAL A 275 3.31 -14.66 -13.19
CA VAL A 275 2.90 -15.76 -12.29
C VAL A 275 2.57 -15.23 -10.91
N HIS A 276 3.45 -14.36 -10.36
CA HIS A 276 3.23 -13.73 -9.06
C HIS A 276 1.88 -12.98 -9.02
N PHE A 277 1.61 -12.12 -10.00
CA PHE A 277 0.36 -11.36 -10.02
C PHE A 277 -0.87 -12.26 -10.03
N TRP A 278 -1.01 -13.12 -11.02
CA TRP A 278 -2.23 -13.92 -11.18
C TRP A 278 -2.45 -14.93 -10.05
N ALA A 279 -1.40 -15.63 -9.63
CA ALA A 279 -1.51 -16.59 -8.54
C ALA A 279 -1.85 -15.90 -7.21
N LEU A 280 -1.22 -14.74 -6.92
CA LEU A 280 -1.47 -13.98 -5.71
C LEU A 280 -2.92 -13.48 -5.66
N ILE A 281 -3.35 -12.75 -6.70
CA ILE A 281 -4.69 -12.14 -6.76
C ILE A 281 -5.78 -13.19 -6.61
N PHE A 282 -5.68 -14.31 -7.34
CA PHE A 282 -6.67 -15.37 -7.25
C PHE A 282 -6.73 -16.01 -5.86
N THR A 283 -5.57 -16.31 -5.28
CA THR A 283 -5.52 -17.07 -4.02
C THR A 283 -5.93 -16.23 -2.81
N TYR A 284 -5.56 -14.93 -2.79
CA TYR A 284 -5.92 -14.04 -1.69
C TYR A 284 -7.44 -13.96 -1.44
N MET A 285 -8.24 -13.94 -2.52
CA MET A 285 -9.70 -13.74 -2.41
C MET A 285 -10.40 -14.72 -1.47
N TRP A 286 -9.85 -15.92 -1.30
CA TRP A 286 -10.49 -17.04 -0.61
C TRP A 286 -9.84 -17.42 0.72
N ALA A 287 -8.74 -16.81 1.08
CA ALA A 287 -7.97 -17.18 2.27
C ALA A 287 -8.57 -16.65 3.60
N GLY A 288 -9.47 -15.66 3.55
CA GLY A 288 -10.04 -14.99 4.73
C GLY A 288 -10.59 -15.88 5.84
N PRO A 289 -11.29 -16.99 5.56
CA PRO A 289 -11.83 -17.85 6.61
C PRO A 289 -10.81 -18.45 7.57
N HIS A 290 -9.50 -18.38 7.30
CA HIS A 290 -8.49 -18.79 8.27
C HIS A 290 -8.47 -17.93 9.55
N HIS A 291 -9.05 -16.74 9.53
CA HIS A 291 -9.24 -15.92 10.73
C HIS A 291 -10.35 -16.44 11.64
N LEU A 292 -11.15 -17.39 11.19
CA LEU A 292 -12.36 -17.88 11.86
C LEU A 292 -12.28 -19.38 12.18
N HIS A 293 -11.06 -19.89 12.44
CA HIS A 293 -10.87 -21.24 12.97
C HIS A 293 -11.57 -21.38 14.32
N TYR A 294 -12.13 -22.57 14.56
CA TYR A 294 -12.84 -22.90 15.80
C TYR A 294 -14.08 -22.05 16.09
N THR A 295 -14.67 -21.44 15.06
CA THR A 295 -15.94 -20.69 15.16
C THR A 295 -17.13 -21.52 14.66
N ALA A 296 -18.33 -20.93 14.67
CA ALA A 296 -19.57 -21.54 14.19
C ALA A 296 -19.63 -21.69 12.64
N LEU A 297 -18.63 -21.25 11.88
CA LEU A 297 -18.56 -21.51 10.44
C LEU A 297 -18.35 -23.00 10.16
N PRO A 298 -18.90 -23.54 9.04
CA PRO A 298 -18.63 -24.90 8.62
C PRO A 298 -17.13 -25.19 8.51
N ASP A 299 -16.68 -26.36 8.95
CA ASP A 299 -15.27 -26.73 9.01
C ASP A 299 -14.60 -26.71 7.63
N TRP A 300 -15.31 -27.09 6.58
CA TRP A 300 -14.78 -27.03 5.22
C TRP A 300 -14.39 -25.61 4.79
N THR A 301 -15.14 -24.57 5.20
CA THR A 301 -14.83 -23.16 4.92
C THR A 301 -13.53 -22.76 5.60
N GLN A 302 -13.35 -23.15 6.86
CA GLN A 302 -12.13 -22.90 7.61
C GLN A 302 -10.92 -23.60 6.97
N SER A 303 -11.12 -24.85 6.53
CA SER A 303 -10.08 -25.65 5.87
C SER A 303 -9.69 -25.10 4.50
N VAL A 304 -10.65 -24.61 3.70
CA VAL A 304 -10.36 -23.90 2.44
C VAL A 304 -9.52 -22.66 2.70
N GLY A 305 -9.88 -21.84 3.71
CA GLY A 305 -9.09 -20.67 4.12
C GLY A 305 -7.65 -21.03 4.45
N MET A 306 -7.44 -22.10 5.22
CA MET A 306 -6.11 -22.61 5.56
C MET A 306 -5.31 -23.05 4.34
N VAL A 307 -5.90 -23.90 3.48
CA VAL A 307 -5.21 -24.46 2.30
C VAL A 307 -4.80 -23.36 1.33
N LEU A 308 -5.70 -22.40 1.06
CA LEU A 308 -5.37 -21.29 0.16
C LEU A 308 -4.35 -20.34 0.75
N SER A 309 -4.34 -20.17 2.08
CA SER A 309 -3.27 -19.43 2.76
C SER A 309 -1.91 -20.11 2.61
N LEU A 310 -1.84 -21.44 2.69
CA LEU A 310 -0.60 -22.17 2.43
C LEU A 310 -0.14 -22.07 0.98
N ILE A 311 -1.08 -22.08 0.02
CA ILE A 311 -0.76 -21.86 -1.41
C ILE A 311 -0.19 -20.47 -1.67
N LEU A 312 -0.62 -19.44 -0.94
CA LEU A 312 -0.10 -18.06 -1.03
C LEU A 312 1.40 -17.95 -0.78
N PHE A 313 2.00 -18.89 -0.05
CA PHE A 313 3.44 -18.92 0.15
C PHE A 313 4.22 -18.91 -1.17
N ALA A 314 3.81 -19.72 -2.14
CA ALA A 314 4.52 -19.84 -3.42
C ALA A 314 4.57 -18.52 -4.23
N PRO A 315 3.43 -17.84 -4.55
CA PRO A 315 3.49 -16.58 -5.28
C PRO A 315 4.18 -15.47 -4.48
N SER A 316 3.96 -15.38 -3.16
CA SER A 316 4.55 -14.33 -2.33
C SER A 316 6.07 -14.42 -2.30
N TRP A 317 6.61 -15.61 -2.09
CA TRP A 317 8.06 -15.82 -2.13
C TRP A 317 8.64 -15.69 -3.54
N GLY A 318 7.87 -16.09 -4.57
CA GLY A 318 8.23 -15.82 -5.95
C GLY A 318 8.42 -14.31 -6.20
N GLY A 319 7.52 -13.48 -5.66
CA GLY A 319 7.62 -12.01 -5.72
C GLY A 319 8.80 -11.46 -4.93
N MET A 320 9.03 -11.95 -3.71
CA MET A 320 10.19 -11.58 -2.89
C MET A 320 11.49 -11.89 -3.61
N ILE A 321 11.65 -13.12 -4.11
CA ILE A 321 12.85 -13.55 -4.85
C ILE A 321 13.04 -12.69 -6.08
N ASN A 322 11.99 -12.43 -6.86
CA ASN A 322 12.06 -11.59 -8.04
C ASN A 322 12.55 -10.18 -7.74
N GLY A 323 12.05 -9.57 -6.67
CA GLY A 323 12.48 -8.25 -6.22
C GLY A 323 13.93 -8.22 -5.73
N ILE A 324 14.32 -9.14 -4.85
CA ILE A 324 15.68 -9.23 -4.31
C ILE A 324 16.69 -9.54 -5.43
N MET A 325 16.40 -10.49 -6.30
CA MET A 325 17.27 -10.88 -7.42
C MET A 325 17.39 -9.79 -8.50
N THR A 326 16.54 -8.77 -8.49
CA THR A 326 16.74 -7.56 -9.31
C THR A 326 18.11 -6.90 -9.01
N LEU A 327 18.71 -7.14 -7.84
CA LEU A 327 20.06 -6.73 -7.51
C LEU A 327 21.17 -7.67 -8.03
N SER A 328 20.84 -8.75 -8.71
CA SER A 328 21.87 -9.66 -9.24
C SER A 328 22.89 -8.89 -10.09
N GLY A 329 24.18 -8.98 -9.71
CA GLY A 329 25.27 -8.20 -10.30
C GLY A 329 25.36 -6.73 -9.81
N ALA A 330 24.54 -6.30 -8.83
CA ALA A 330 24.57 -4.94 -8.28
C ALA A 330 24.52 -4.90 -6.74
N TRP A 331 24.84 -6.00 -6.06
CA TRP A 331 24.77 -6.12 -4.58
C TRP A 331 25.66 -5.11 -3.85
N HIS A 332 26.77 -4.68 -4.46
CA HIS A 332 27.67 -3.67 -3.91
C HIS A 332 26.98 -2.34 -3.63
N LYS A 333 25.90 -2.02 -4.38
CA LYS A 333 25.13 -0.77 -4.18
C LYS A 333 24.47 -0.68 -2.81
N LEU A 334 24.12 -1.82 -2.17
CA LEU A 334 23.55 -1.81 -0.82
C LEU A 334 24.48 -1.20 0.24
N ARG A 335 25.80 -1.19 -0.01
CA ARG A 335 26.77 -0.60 0.94
C ARG A 335 26.69 0.92 0.97
N THR A 336 26.32 1.56 -0.13
CA THR A 336 26.42 3.00 -0.33
C THR A 336 25.10 3.70 -0.55
N ASP A 337 24.04 2.97 -0.94
CA ASP A 337 22.73 3.52 -1.25
C ASP A 337 21.71 3.19 -0.13
N PRO A 338 21.43 4.13 0.80
CA PRO A 338 20.51 3.87 1.89
C PRO A 338 19.04 3.77 1.45
N ILE A 339 18.65 4.37 0.32
CA ILE A 339 17.30 4.21 -0.24
C ILE A 339 17.11 2.75 -0.69
N LEU A 340 18.14 2.20 -1.35
CA LEU A 340 18.10 0.81 -1.78
C LEU A 340 18.08 -0.17 -0.60
N LYS A 341 18.73 0.17 0.54
CA LYS A 341 18.62 -0.61 1.79
C LYS A 341 17.16 -0.73 2.24
N PHE A 342 16.42 0.40 2.32
CA PHE A 342 14.99 0.38 2.66
C PHE A 342 14.20 -0.52 1.71
N LEU A 343 14.38 -0.37 0.40
CA LEU A 343 13.64 -1.11 -0.61
C LEU A 343 13.92 -2.63 -0.57
N ILE A 344 15.16 -3.04 -0.32
CA ILE A 344 15.52 -4.47 -0.30
C ILE A 344 15.20 -5.12 1.03
N VAL A 345 15.44 -4.43 2.15
CA VAL A 345 15.08 -4.97 3.47
C VAL A 345 13.55 -5.07 3.61
N SER A 346 12.78 -4.17 2.99
CA SER A 346 11.33 -4.33 2.92
C SER A 346 10.91 -5.66 2.30
N LEU A 347 11.60 -6.12 1.26
CA LEU A 347 11.33 -7.42 0.63
C LEU A 347 11.65 -8.61 1.54
N SER A 348 12.67 -8.50 2.39
CA SER A 348 12.98 -9.51 3.39
C SER A 348 11.84 -9.61 4.43
N PHE A 349 11.32 -8.47 4.89
CA PHE A 349 10.15 -8.43 5.75
C PHE A 349 8.88 -8.92 5.06
N TYR A 350 8.70 -8.63 3.76
CA TYR A 350 7.62 -9.20 2.95
C TYR A 350 7.68 -10.72 2.94
N GLY A 351 8.84 -11.30 2.65
CA GLY A 351 9.04 -12.74 2.66
C GLY A 351 8.81 -13.36 4.03
N MET A 352 9.28 -12.71 5.10
CA MET A 352 9.07 -13.17 6.48
C MET A 352 7.59 -13.15 6.85
N SER A 353 6.89 -12.05 6.62
CA SER A 353 5.45 -11.93 6.94
C SER A 353 4.60 -12.90 6.13
N THR A 354 4.93 -13.12 4.86
CA THR A 354 4.21 -14.06 3.99
C THR A 354 4.63 -15.53 4.16
N PHE A 355 5.63 -15.82 4.98
CA PHE A 355 5.89 -17.13 5.56
C PHE A 355 5.06 -17.32 6.84
N GLU A 356 5.12 -16.36 7.73
CA GLU A 356 4.49 -16.41 9.04
C GLU A 356 2.96 -16.47 8.95
N GLY A 357 2.33 -15.67 8.07
CA GLY A 357 0.88 -15.67 7.85
C GLY A 357 0.31 -17.04 7.48
N PRO A 358 0.80 -17.70 6.43
CA PRO A 358 0.43 -19.06 6.09
C PRO A 358 0.69 -20.07 7.22
N MET A 359 1.80 -19.97 7.93
CA MET A 359 2.10 -20.83 9.09
C MET A 359 1.04 -20.64 10.20
N MET A 360 0.68 -19.41 10.54
CA MET A 360 -0.34 -19.09 11.53
C MET A 360 -1.76 -19.48 11.07
N SER A 361 -1.99 -19.69 9.77
CA SER A 361 -3.26 -20.21 9.25
C SER A 361 -3.47 -21.68 9.49
N ILE A 362 -2.42 -22.45 9.79
CA ILE A 362 -2.52 -23.87 10.15
C ILE A 362 -3.29 -23.99 11.47
N LYS A 363 -4.36 -24.79 11.51
CA LYS A 363 -5.27 -24.88 12.67
C LYS A 363 -4.53 -25.07 14.00
N THR A 364 -3.56 -25.99 14.07
CA THR A 364 -2.79 -26.24 15.31
C THR A 364 -1.92 -25.06 15.74
N VAL A 365 -1.32 -24.35 14.78
CA VAL A 365 -0.55 -23.13 15.08
C VAL A 365 -1.49 -21.99 15.45
N ASN A 366 -2.61 -21.86 14.73
CA ASN A 366 -3.64 -20.87 15.01
C ASN A 366 -4.21 -21.00 16.43
N ALA A 367 -4.43 -22.22 16.90
CA ALA A 367 -4.88 -22.48 18.27
C ALA A 367 -3.92 -21.93 19.34
N LEU A 368 -2.62 -21.78 19.03
CA LEU A 368 -1.65 -21.16 19.92
C LEU A 368 -1.56 -19.65 19.74
N SER A 369 -1.63 -19.17 18.47
CA SER A 369 -1.32 -17.76 18.13
C SER A 369 -2.52 -16.84 18.15
N HIS A 370 -3.74 -17.35 17.97
CA HIS A 370 -4.94 -16.55 17.81
C HIS A 370 -5.23 -15.70 19.05
N TYR A 371 -5.50 -14.42 18.87
CA TYR A 371 -5.70 -13.40 19.92
C TYR A 371 -4.47 -13.08 20.79
N THR A 372 -3.32 -13.68 20.57
CA THR A 372 -2.08 -13.37 21.28
C THR A 372 -1.31 -12.21 20.64
N ASP A 373 -0.33 -11.68 21.34
CA ASP A 373 0.60 -10.67 20.82
C ASP A 373 1.49 -11.19 19.67
N TRP A 374 1.52 -12.50 19.41
CA TRP A 374 2.15 -13.04 18.21
C TRP A 374 1.52 -12.48 16.93
N THR A 375 0.18 -12.38 16.89
CA THR A 375 -0.53 -11.75 15.78
C THR A 375 -0.15 -10.28 15.62
N VAL A 376 0.07 -9.57 16.73
CA VAL A 376 0.55 -8.18 16.71
C VAL A 376 1.97 -8.08 16.18
N GLY A 377 2.85 -9.01 16.54
CA GLY A 377 4.21 -9.13 15.98
C GLY A 377 4.19 -9.33 14.47
N HIS A 378 3.38 -10.27 14.00
CA HIS A 378 3.17 -10.56 12.58
C HIS A 378 2.70 -9.33 11.79
N VAL A 379 1.65 -8.66 12.26
CA VAL A 379 1.11 -7.46 11.61
C VAL A 379 2.15 -6.34 11.53
N HIS A 380 2.96 -6.14 12.59
CA HIS A 380 3.98 -5.08 12.57
C HIS A 380 5.22 -5.45 11.76
N ALA A 381 5.56 -6.74 11.62
CA ALA A 381 6.56 -7.18 10.64
C ALA A 381 6.13 -6.80 9.22
N GLY A 382 4.85 -6.99 8.88
CA GLY A 382 4.26 -6.56 7.61
C GLY A 382 4.12 -5.04 7.51
N ALA A 383 3.51 -4.40 8.51
CA ALA A 383 3.17 -2.97 8.43
C ALA A 383 4.38 -2.04 8.55
N LEU A 384 5.32 -2.30 9.47
CA LEU A 384 6.52 -1.47 9.63
C LEU A 384 7.66 -1.91 8.71
N GLY A 385 7.93 -3.23 8.67
CA GLY A 385 9.05 -3.76 7.91
C GLY A 385 8.79 -3.80 6.40
N TRP A 386 7.65 -4.32 5.96
CA TRP A 386 7.31 -4.37 4.53
C TRP A 386 6.72 -3.04 4.04
N VAL A 387 5.52 -2.71 4.49
CA VAL A 387 4.76 -1.54 4.01
C VAL A 387 5.48 -0.23 4.33
N GLY A 388 5.95 -0.07 5.57
CA GLY A 388 6.65 1.14 6.00
C GLY A 388 7.93 1.36 5.21
N PHE A 389 8.79 0.36 5.11
CA PHE A 389 10.09 0.52 4.45
C PHE A 389 9.98 0.73 2.93
N VAL A 390 9.10 0.01 2.23
CA VAL A 390 8.90 0.24 0.79
C VAL A 390 8.32 1.63 0.53
N THR A 391 7.44 2.13 1.39
CA THR A 391 6.89 3.49 1.32
C THR A 391 7.98 4.53 1.56
N ILE A 392 8.74 4.40 2.65
CA ILE A 392 9.83 5.31 3.01
C ILE A 392 10.85 5.38 1.86
N GLY A 393 11.30 4.23 1.35
CA GLY A 393 12.22 4.17 0.22
C GLY A 393 11.67 4.84 -1.04
N SER A 394 10.38 4.62 -1.35
CA SER A 394 9.70 5.24 -2.49
C SER A 394 9.58 6.76 -2.37
N ILE A 395 9.25 7.26 -1.18
CA ILE A 395 9.16 8.70 -0.91
C ILE A 395 10.54 9.37 -0.97
N TYR A 396 11.57 8.76 -0.40
CA TYR A 396 12.95 9.24 -0.52
C TYR A 396 13.43 9.28 -1.99
N TYR A 397 12.97 8.34 -2.82
CA TYR A 397 13.22 8.36 -4.26
C TYR A 397 12.50 9.53 -4.96
N MET A 398 11.24 9.79 -4.57
CA MET A 398 10.37 10.75 -5.28
C MET A 398 10.65 12.21 -4.91
N ILE A 399 10.83 12.52 -3.62
CA ILE A 399 10.92 13.90 -3.11
C ILE A 399 11.94 14.75 -3.88
N PRO A 400 13.22 14.36 -4.03
CA PRO A 400 14.16 15.20 -4.75
C PRO A 400 13.73 15.43 -6.21
N ARG A 401 13.19 14.41 -6.89
CA ARG A 401 12.74 14.51 -8.28
C ARG A 401 11.52 15.40 -8.46
N LEU A 402 10.67 15.50 -7.46
CA LEU A 402 9.48 16.36 -7.46
C LEU A 402 9.79 17.82 -7.16
N PHE A 403 10.96 18.08 -6.54
CA PHE A 403 11.39 19.42 -6.14
C PHE A 403 12.73 19.85 -6.77
N GLY A 404 13.12 19.22 -7.88
CA GLY A 404 14.27 19.64 -8.71
C GLY A 404 15.63 19.48 -8.05
N GLN A 405 15.74 18.55 -7.09
CA GLN A 405 16.98 18.21 -6.43
C GLN A 405 17.58 16.92 -7.01
N LYS A 406 18.91 16.80 -7.00
CA LYS A 406 19.59 15.57 -7.41
C LYS A 406 19.39 14.44 -6.41
N GLU A 407 19.42 14.79 -5.12
CA GLU A 407 19.29 13.86 -3.99
C GLU A 407 18.61 14.54 -2.81
N MET A 408 18.30 13.79 -1.76
CA MET A 408 17.81 14.32 -0.51
C MET A 408 18.86 15.22 0.15
N TYR A 409 18.42 16.15 0.99
CA TYR A 409 19.31 17.07 1.70
C TYR A 409 20.50 16.38 2.37
N SER A 410 20.29 15.19 2.93
CA SER A 410 21.36 14.40 3.51
C SER A 410 21.12 12.90 3.35
N THR A 411 22.01 12.23 2.64
CA THR A 411 22.04 10.76 2.52
C THR A 411 22.45 10.08 3.82
N LYS A 412 23.27 10.75 4.67
CA LYS A 412 23.63 10.27 6.01
C LYS A 412 22.41 10.18 6.93
N LEU A 413 21.48 11.12 6.83
CA LEU A 413 20.22 11.07 7.59
C LEU A 413 19.33 9.93 7.12
N ILE A 414 19.33 9.58 5.83
CA ILE A 414 18.60 8.39 5.33
C ILE A 414 19.21 7.11 5.93
N ASP A 415 20.54 7.01 5.97
CA ASP A 415 21.23 5.85 6.54
C ASP A 415 20.98 5.72 8.05
N ALA A 416 21.04 6.82 8.79
CA ALA A 416 20.70 6.84 10.21
C ALA A 416 19.23 6.42 10.44
N HIS A 417 18.28 6.95 9.66
CA HIS A 417 16.89 6.53 9.70
C HIS A 417 16.75 5.02 9.46
N PHE A 418 17.41 4.49 8.43
CA PHE A 418 17.36 3.07 8.11
C PHE A 418 17.76 2.19 9.31
N TRP A 419 18.89 2.47 9.94
CA TRP A 419 19.38 1.66 11.06
C TRP A 419 18.52 1.79 12.31
N ILE A 420 18.13 3.02 12.67
CA ILE A 420 17.28 3.27 13.84
C ILE A 420 15.92 2.58 13.68
N ALA A 421 15.29 2.72 12.50
CA ALA A 421 14.01 2.09 12.21
C ALA A 421 14.12 0.55 12.17
N THR A 422 15.19 0.01 11.57
CA THR A 422 15.41 -1.45 11.51
C THR A 422 15.57 -2.04 12.91
N ILE A 423 16.37 -1.43 13.77
CA ILE A 423 16.52 -1.85 15.16
C ILE A 423 15.16 -1.77 15.89
N GLY A 424 14.42 -0.66 15.67
CA GLY A 424 13.10 -0.47 16.25
C GLY A 424 12.11 -1.56 15.86
N VAL A 425 12.03 -1.91 14.58
CA VAL A 425 11.16 -3.00 14.09
C VAL A 425 11.56 -4.34 14.71
N VAL A 426 12.85 -4.68 14.70
CA VAL A 426 13.34 -5.97 15.21
C VAL A 426 13.02 -6.13 16.71
N LEU A 427 13.26 -5.10 17.51
CA LEU A 427 12.92 -5.10 18.94
C LEU A 427 11.40 -5.28 19.14
N TYR A 428 10.61 -4.55 18.35
CA TYR A 428 9.16 -4.62 18.43
C TYR A 428 8.65 -6.03 18.14
N ILE A 429 8.97 -6.59 16.96
CA ILE A 429 8.42 -7.87 16.54
C ILE A 429 8.93 -9.04 17.41
N ALA A 430 10.22 -9.04 17.78
CA ALA A 430 10.78 -10.09 18.63
C ALA A 430 10.09 -10.13 19.99
N SER A 431 9.87 -8.97 20.62
CA SER A 431 9.17 -8.91 21.92
C SER A 431 7.74 -9.42 21.81
N MET A 432 7.03 -9.10 20.71
CA MET A 432 5.66 -9.55 20.51
C MET A 432 5.56 -11.04 20.17
N TRP A 433 6.52 -11.60 19.45
CA TRP A 433 6.58 -13.05 19.22
C TRP A 433 6.77 -13.82 20.53
N ILE A 434 7.72 -13.40 21.36
CA ILE A 434 7.98 -14.05 22.64
C ILE A 434 6.76 -13.92 23.57
N ALA A 435 6.21 -12.70 23.70
CA ALA A 435 5.01 -12.47 24.50
C ALA A 435 3.83 -13.31 24.01
N GLY A 436 3.60 -13.35 22.69
CA GLY A 436 2.46 -14.06 22.11
C GLY A 436 2.55 -15.58 22.28
N VAL A 437 3.74 -16.18 22.09
CA VAL A 437 3.93 -17.60 22.33
C VAL A 437 3.73 -17.93 23.83
N MET A 438 4.28 -17.11 24.72
CA MET A 438 4.08 -17.24 26.16
C MET A 438 2.59 -17.17 26.55
N GLN A 439 1.87 -16.15 26.05
CA GLN A 439 0.43 -16.00 26.28
C GLN A 439 -0.35 -17.23 25.79
N GLY A 440 -0.09 -17.69 24.58
CA GLY A 440 -0.78 -18.85 24.02
C GLY A 440 -0.54 -20.13 24.83
N LEU A 441 0.66 -20.33 25.37
CA LEU A 441 0.96 -21.46 26.26
C LEU A 441 0.26 -21.31 27.62
N MET A 442 0.29 -20.14 28.24
CA MET A 442 -0.39 -19.88 29.52
C MET A 442 -1.90 -20.06 29.42
N TRP A 443 -2.53 -19.61 28.34
CA TRP A 443 -3.99 -19.71 28.16
C TRP A 443 -4.48 -21.14 27.89
N ARG A 444 -3.59 -22.06 27.58
CA ARG A 444 -3.92 -23.47 27.28
C ARG A 444 -3.60 -24.41 28.41
N GLU A 445 -2.83 -23.95 29.39
CA GLU A 445 -2.42 -24.80 30.55
C GLU A 445 -3.62 -24.99 31.44
N MET A 446 -3.96 -26.26 31.71
CA MET A 446 -5.11 -26.66 32.50
C MET A 446 -4.71 -27.55 33.66
N ASN A 447 -5.33 -27.33 34.81
CA ASN A 447 -5.24 -28.18 35.96
C ASN A 447 -5.95 -29.52 35.69
N PRO A 448 -5.66 -30.58 36.49
CA PRO A 448 -6.32 -31.89 36.35
C PRO A 448 -7.85 -31.85 36.49
N ASP A 449 -8.39 -30.85 37.18
CA ASP A 449 -9.83 -30.62 37.32
C ASP A 449 -10.48 -29.85 36.18
N GLY A 450 -9.71 -29.47 35.14
CA GLY A 450 -10.17 -28.76 33.96
C GLY A 450 -10.24 -27.23 34.12
N THR A 451 -9.79 -26.68 35.24
CA THR A 451 -9.66 -25.24 35.45
C THR A 451 -8.37 -24.71 34.80
N LEU A 452 -8.34 -23.40 34.44
CA LEU A 452 -7.13 -22.78 33.91
C LEU A 452 -6.07 -22.64 35.01
N THR A 453 -4.83 -23.02 34.69
CA THR A 453 -3.69 -22.88 35.60
C THR A 453 -3.34 -21.42 35.87
N TYR A 454 -3.42 -20.59 34.85
CA TYR A 454 -3.11 -19.16 34.91
C TYR A 454 -4.35 -18.31 34.67
N SER A 455 -4.52 -17.25 35.45
CA SER A 455 -5.52 -16.23 35.17
C SER A 455 -5.07 -15.34 34.01
N PHE A 456 -6.03 -14.66 33.38
CA PHE A 456 -5.74 -13.67 32.33
C PHE A 456 -4.81 -12.55 32.85
N VAL A 457 -5.03 -12.11 34.10
CA VAL A 457 -4.23 -11.04 34.72
C VAL A 457 -2.77 -11.46 34.92
N GLU A 458 -2.51 -12.73 35.23
CA GLU A 458 -1.15 -13.24 35.31
C GLU A 458 -0.44 -13.18 33.97
N SER A 459 -1.08 -13.59 32.88
CA SER A 459 -0.50 -13.49 31.55
C SER A 459 -0.19 -12.04 31.14
N VAL A 460 -1.04 -11.08 31.54
CA VAL A 460 -0.80 -9.65 31.30
C VAL A 460 0.39 -9.12 32.10
N LYS A 461 0.53 -9.56 33.38
CA LYS A 461 1.67 -9.18 34.23
C LYS A 461 2.99 -9.68 33.66
N GLU A 462 3.03 -10.92 33.20
CA GLU A 462 4.22 -11.52 32.58
C GLU A 462 4.58 -10.85 31.24
N SER A 463 3.59 -10.29 30.53
CA SER A 463 3.81 -9.55 29.28
C SER A 463 4.43 -8.14 29.46
N LYS A 464 4.50 -7.61 30.70
CA LYS A 464 4.89 -6.21 30.96
C LYS A 464 6.29 -5.86 30.44
N LEU A 465 7.28 -6.74 30.60
CA LEU A 465 8.63 -6.52 30.07
C LEU A 465 8.62 -6.38 28.54
N TYR A 466 7.86 -7.22 27.86
CA TYR A 466 7.77 -7.21 26.41
C TYR A 466 7.03 -5.98 25.90
N TYR A 467 6.06 -5.45 26.64
CA TYR A 467 5.41 -4.17 26.34
C TYR A 467 6.37 -2.99 26.48
N ALA A 468 7.30 -3.03 27.46
CA ALA A 468 8.34 -2.01 27.56
C ALA A 468 9.31 -2.04 26.36
N ILE A 469 9.71 -3.25 25.91
CA ILE A 469 10.57 -3.42 24.73
C ILE A 469 9.83 -2.98 23.46
N ARG A 470 8.56 -3.35 23.31
CA ARG A 470 7.66 -2.91 22.23
C ARG A 470 7.59 -1.38 22.16
N PHE A 471 7.36 -0.72 23.30
CA PHE A 471 7.33 0.74 23.39
C PHE A 471 8.65 1.37 22.95
N SER A 472 9.79 0.84 23.42
CA SER A 472 11.13 1.30 23.04
C SER A 472 11.38 1.13 21.53
N GLY A 473 10.97 0.01 20.95
CA GLY A 473 11.04 -0.23 19.51
C GLY A 473 10.21 0.76 18.71
N GLY A 474 9.00 1.06 19.20
CA GLY A 474 8.12 2.09 18.61
C GLY A 474 8.72 3.49 18.66
N LEU A 475 9.36 3.88 19.77
CA LEU A 475 10.07 5.16 19.90
C LEU A 475 11.23 5.28 18.90
N LEU A 476 12.00 4.22 18.71
CA LEU A 476 13.08 4.22 17.71
C LEU A 476 12.51 4.40 16.29
N TYR A 477 11.44 3.71 15.96
CA TYR A 477 10.81 3.85 14.64
C TYR A 477 10.27 5.27 14.42
N LEU A 478 9.57 5.84 15.41
CA LEU A 478 9.10 7.22 15.39
C LEU A 478 10.25 8.22 15.22
N SER A 479 11.37 8.01 15.93
CA SER A 479 12.58 8.85 15.80
C SER A 479 13.11 8.82 14.36
N GLY A 480 13.10 7.66 13.71
CA GLY A 480 13.42 7.52 12.29
C GLY A 480 12.48 8.32 11.40
N MET A 481 11.16 8.31 11.66
CA MET A 481 10.19 9.10 10.92
C MET A 481 10.38 10.62 11.12
N LEU A 482 10.78 11.06 12.29
CA LEU A 482 11.13 12.47 12.54
C LEU A 482 12.38 12.90 11.76
N ILE A 483 13.39 12.03 11.66
CA ILE A 483 14.57 12.24 10.80
C ILE A 483 14.11 12.37 9.33
N MET A 484 13.21 11.50 8.87
CA MET A 484 12.65 11.60 7.52
C MET A 484 11.91 12.91 7.29
N ALA A 485 11.08 13.34 8.23
CA ALA A 485 10.35 14.60 8.13
C ALA A 485 11.29 15.81 8.02
N TYR A 486 12.33 15.85 8.85
CA TYR A 486 13.35 16.90 8.78
C TYR A 486 14.11 16.89 7.45
N ASN A 487 14.57 15.72 7.01
CA ASN A 487 15.31 15.59 5.76
C ASN A 487 14.45 15.97 4.54
N THR A 488 13.18 15.59 4.56
CA THR A 488 12.18 15.96 3.53
C THR A 488 11.94 17.46 3.53
N TYR A 489 11.70 18.08 4.70
CA TYR A 489 11.52 19.52 4.82
C TYR A 489 12.72 20.30 4.25
N ARG A 490 13.95 19.93 4.61
CA ARG A 490 15.17 20.58 4.11
C ARG A 490 15.35 20.40 2.61
N THR A 491 14.97 19.24 2.06
CA THR A 491 15.04 18.99 0.61
C THR A 491 14.06 19.88 -0.14
N ILE A 492 12.84 20.02 0.37
CA ILE A 492 11.78 20.86 -0.23
C ILE A 492 12.16 22.35 -0.12
N ALA A 493 12.64 22.78 1.04
CA ALA A 493 13.02 24.18 1.27
C ALA A 493 14.17 24.65 0.36
N ASN A 494 15.06 23.74 -0.01
CA ASN A 494 16.19 24.02 -0.92
C ASN A 494 15.83 23.81 -2.40
N GLY A 495 14.63 23.30 -2.71
CA GLY A 495 14.19 22.97 -4.05
C GLY A 495 13.09 23.89 -4.59
N LYS A 496 12.70 23.61 -5.82
CA LYS A 496 11.52 24.23 -6.45
C LYS A 496 10.66 23.15 -7.08
N PRO A 497 9.32 23.27 -7.03
CA PRO A 497 8.43 22.36 -7.72
C PRO A 497 8.78 22.22 -9.20
N VAL A 498 8.89 20.98 -9.67
CA VAL A 498 9.20 20.67 -11.07
C VAL A 498 7.97 20.16 -11.79
N GLU A 499 7.74 20.69 -13.00
CA GLU A 499 6.81 20.14 -13.98
C GLU A 499 7.66 19.42 -15.04
N ALA A 500 7.79 18.09 -14.92
CA ALA A 500 8.60 17.31 -15.86
C ALA A 500 7.83 17.05 -17.16
N GLU A 501 8.51 17.22 -18.28
CA GLU A 501 7.94 16.96 -19.60
C GLU A 501 7.69 15.47 -19.84
N ILE A 502 6.62 15.18 -20.59
CA ILE A 502 6.32 13.84 -21.05
C ILE A 502 7.21 13.57 -22.29
N PRO A 503 8.05 12.52 -22.26
CA PRO A 503 8.93 12.23 -23.38
C PRO A 503 8.16 12.05 -24.69
N ALA A 504 8.68 12.64 -25.77
CA ALA A 504 8.21 12.33 -27.11
C ALA A 504 8.49 10.84 -27.41
N ILE A 505 7.54 10.16 -28.00
CA ILE A 505 7.69 8.75 -28.37
C ILE A 505 8.54 8.72 -29.65
N SER A 506 9.72 8.11 -29.61
CA SER A 506 10.45 7.77 -30.81
C SER A 506 9.75 6.64 -31.56
N GLU A 507 9.72 6.68 -32.89
CA GLU A 507 9.10 5.64 -33.74
C GLU A 507 9.64 4.23 -33.45
N ALA A 508 10.83 4.11 -32.92
CA ALA A 508 11.44 2.84 -32.49
C ALA A 508 10.71 2.14 -31.31
N GLN A 509 9.77 2.78 -30.62
CA GLN A 509 8.98 2.17 -29.54
C GLN A 509 7.63 1.60 -30.03
N HIS A 510 7.39 1.63 -31.34
CA HIS A 510 6.17 1.09 -31.95
C HIS A 510 6.28 -0.38 -32.39
N HIS A 511 7.46 -1.02 -32.24
CA HIS A 511 7.70 -2.43 -32.60
C HIS A 511 7.80 -3.35 -31.41
#